data_24c0bacbf3f2427791a8ec3d623f2b21
#
_entry.id   24c0bacbf3f2427791a8ec3d623f2b21
#
_cell.length_a   1.000
_cell.length_b   1.000
_cell.length_c   1.000
_cell.angle_alpha   90.00
_cell.angle_beta   90.00
_cell.angle_gamma   90.00
#
_symmetry.space_group_name_H-M   'P 1'
#
loop_
_entity.id
_entity.type
_entity.pdbx_description
1 polymer ?
#
loop_
_entity_poly.entity_id
_entity_poly.type
_entity_poly.pdbx_seq_one_letter_code
_entity_poly.pdbx_strand_id
1 'polypeptide(L)'
;MTKPMIYIARSLLSLIFLFAGAGKLMNWQGTVDALATTFSNWYMHLEGTVISSEAHEFLVGSASTLLGIATFLEIAGGLLLLLGVKVRWGALFLLLFLIPTTIVFHAFWFEIGVGLHKELGVFLKNLALIGALLYLLVGPQPYRASK
;
A
#
# COMPACT_ATOMS: atom_id res chain seq x y z
N MET A 1 -12.62 24.46 5.53
CA MET A 1 -11.61 24.27 4.45
C MET A 1 -12.21 24.75 3.13
N THR A 2 -11.48 25.52 2.38
CA THR A 2 -11.90 25.99 1.06
C THR A 2 -11.88 24.83 0.04
N LYS A 3 -12.82 24.80 -0.91
CA LYS A 3 -12.91 23.75 -1.94
C LYS A 3 -11.54 23.45 -2.61
N PRO A 4 -10.73 24.44 -3.02
CA PRO A 4 -9.44 24.18 -3.67
C PRO A 4 -8.44 23.42 -2.77
N MET A 5 -8.41 23.67 -1.46
CA MET A 5 -7.52 22.96 -0.55
C MET A 5 -7.81 21.45 -0.47
N ILE A 6 -9.09 21.09 -0.56
CA ILE A 6 -9.49 19.66 -0.56
C ILE A 6 -9.03 18.96 -1.84
N TYR A 7 -9.11 19.62 -2.99
CA TYR A 7 -8.60 19.10 -4.25
C TYR A 7 -7.08 18.91 -4.20
N ILE A 8 -6.34 19.93 -3.72
CA ILE A 8 -4.88 19.83 -3.57
C ILE A 8 -4.49 18.69 -2.66
N ALA A 9 -5.09 18.59 -1.48
CA ALA A 9 -4.78 17.54 -0.51
C ALA A 9 -5.01 16.11 -1.08
N ARG A 10 -6.12 15.90 -1.79
CA ARG A 10 -6.41 14.61 -2.43
C ARG A 10 -5.46 14.31 -3.59
N SER A 11 -5.14 15.33 -4.41
CA SER A 11 -4.19 15.17 -5.51
C SER A 11 -2.81 14.80 -5.00
N LEU A 12 -2.30 15.48 -3.99
CA LEU A 12 -1.02 15.17 -3.37
C LEU A 12 -1.00 13.76 -2.77
N LEU A 13 -2.08 13.36 -2.08
CA LEU A 13 -2.18 12.03 -1.52
C LEU A 13 -2.28 10.94 -2.60
N SER A 14 -2.99 11.18 -3.70
CA SER A 14 -3.15 10.19 -4.77
C SER A 14 -1.90 10.02 -5.62
N LEU A 15 -1.10 11.08 -5.80
CA LEU A 15 0.09 11.03 -6.66
C LEU A 15 1.11 9.98 -6.20
N ILE A 16 1.34 9.82 -4.89
CA ILE A 16 2.29 8.83 -4.38
C ILE A 16 1.92 7.41 -4.82
N PHE A 17 0.63 7.07 -4.79
CA PHE A 17 0.13 5.75 -5.19
C PHE A 17 0.17 5.58 -6.71
N LEU A 18 -0.22 6.58 -7.48
CA LEU A 18 -0.20 6.52 -8.94
C LEU A 18 1.23 6.38 -9.49
N PHE A 19 2.19 7.12 -8.94
CA PHE A 19 3.60 6.98 -9.32
C PHE A 19 4.17 5.61 -8.91
N ALA A 20 3.86 5.13 -7.72
CA ALA A 20 4.31 3.82 -7.27
C ALA A 20 3.68 2.68 -8.10
N GLY A 21 2.38 2.77 -8.40
CA GLY A 21 1.70 1.80 -9.28
C GLY A 21 2.24 1.80 -10.69
N ALA A 22 2.50 2.98 -11.29
CA ALA A 22 3.14 3.08 -12.58
C ALA A 22 4.54 2.45 -12.59
N GLY A 23 5.35 2.71 -11.56
CA GLY A 23 6.67 2.10 -11.42
C GLY A 23 6.63 0.56 -11.38
N LYS A 24 5.63 -0.03 -10.69
CA LYS A 24 5.42 -1.49 -10.69
C LYS A 24 5.09 -2.03 -12.08
N LEU A 25 4.24 -1.34 -12.84
CA LEU A 25 3.91 -1.74 -14.21
C LEU A 25 5.12 -1.66 -15.14
N MET A 26 5.98 -0.65 -14.96
CA MET A 26 7.20 -0.49 -15.78
C MET A 26 8.28 -1.52 -15.45
N ASN A 27 8.36 -2.01 -14.23
CA ASN A 27 9.31 -3.03 -13.78
C ASN A 27 8.60 -4.21 -13.10
N TRP A 28 7.68 -4.82 -13.85
CA TRP A 28 6.80 -5.87 -13.32
C TRP A 28 7.59 -7.05 -12.75
N GLN A 29 8.47 -7.65 -13.55
CA GLN A 29 9.21 -8.84 -13.13
C GLN A 29 10.11 -8.54 -11.93
N GLY A 30 10.84 -7.42 -11.94
CA GLY A 30 11.66 -7.03 -10.79
C GLY A 30 10.84 -6.81 -9.52
N THR A 31 9.58 -6.37 -9.64
CA THR A 31 8.69 -6.22 -8.48
C THR A 31 8.14 -7.57 -8.00
N VAL A 32 7.84 -8.49 -8.92
CA VAL A 32 7.45 -9.88 -8.58
C VAL A 32 8.59 -10.56 -7.81
N ASP A 33 9.83 -10.45 -8.30
CA ASP A 33 11.00 -11.06 -7.68
C ASP A 33 11.27 -10.45 -6.29
N ALA A 34 11.10 -9.15 -6.14
CA ALA A 34 11.21 -8.48 -4.83
C ALA A 34 10.15 -8.97 -3.84
N LEU A 35 8.91 -9.17 -4.29
CA LEU A 35 7.83 -9.71 -3.45
C LEU A 35 8.11 -11.16 -3.03
N ALA A 36 8.53 -12.01 -3.97
CA ALA A 36 8.90 -13.39 -3.69
C ALA A 36 10.09 -13.48 -2.71
N THR A 37 11.09 -12.63 -2.88
CA THR A 37 12.23 -12.51 -1.96
C THR A 37 11.76 -12.08 -0.56
N THR A 38 10.84 -11.13 -0.48
CA THR A 38 10.27 -10.69 0.79
C THR A 38 9.54 -11.82 1.51
N PHE A 39 8.74 -12.63 0.81
CA PHE A 39 8.10 -13.81 1.40
C PHE A 39 9.13 -14.84 1.90
N SER A 40 10.22 -15.04 1.15
CA SER A 40 11.31 -15.93 1.58
C SER A 40 12.04 -15.41 2.81
N ASN A 41 12.24 -14.10 2.92
CA ASN A 41 12.81 -13.48 4.12
C ASN A 41 11.90 -13.67 5.35
N TRP A 42 10.59 -13.48 5.18
CA TRP A 42 9.63 -13.76 6.25
C TRP A 42 9.67 -15.22 6.68
N TYR A 43 9.73 -16.15 5.72
CA TYR A 43 9.85 -17.57 6.03
C TYR A 43 11.13 -17.87 6.84
N MET A 44 12.28 -17.34 6.44
CA MET A 44 13.55 -17.54 7.17
C MET A 44 13.51 -17.03 8.62
N HIS A 45 12.78 -15.92 8.88
CA HIS A 45 12.65 -15.39 10.24
C HIS A 45 11.62 -16.14 11.10
N LEU A 46 10.64 -16.78 10.49
CA LEU A 46 9.51 -17.41 11.16
C LEU A 46 9.43 -18.92 10.95
N GLU A 47 10.46 -19.52 10.35
CA GLU A 47 10.54 -20.96 10.09
C GLU A 47 10.34 -21.76 11.39
N GLY A 48 9.46 -22.77 11.31
CA GLY A 48 9.13 -23.63 12.44
C GLY A 48 8.22 -23.02 13.51
N THR A 49 7.76 -21.77 13.34
CA THR A 49 6.86 -21.13 14.30
C THR A 49 5.48 -20.78 13.74
N VAL A 50 5.41 -20.01 12.65
CA VAL A 50 4.15 -19.46 12.11
C VAL A 50 3.92 -19.85 10.65
N ILE A 51 4.98 -19.96 9.84
CA ILE A 51 4.87 -20.22 8.40
C ILE A 51 5.38 -21.65 8.09
N SER A 52 4.52 -22.48 7.50
CA SER A 52 4.92 -23.78 6.97
C SER A 52 5.60 -23.65 5.59
N SER A 53 6.38 -24.67 5.19
CA SER A 53 7.00 -24.72 3.86
C SER A 53 5.95 -24.67 2.74
N GLU A 54 4.80 -25.31 2.92
CA GLU A 54 3.70 -25.29 1.96
C GLU A 54 3.12 -23.87 1.79
N ALA A 55 2.93 -23.14 2.91
CA ALA A 55 2.46 -21.75 2.86
C ALA A 55 3.48 -20.83 2.17
N HIS A 56 4.78 -21.03 2.41
CA HIS A 56 5.84 -20.32 1.74
C HIS A 56 5.83 -20.54 0.22
N GLU A 57 5.79 -21.81 -0.22
CA GLU A 57 5.74 -22.15 -1.64
C GLU A 57 4.49 -21.55 -2.31
N PHE A 58 3.33 -21.60 -1.65
CA PHE A 58 2.10 -20.97 -2.15
C PHE A 58 2.25 -19.46 -2.30
N LEU A 59 2.80 -18.75 -1.32
CA LEU A 59 3.00 -17.30 -1.36
C LEU A 59 3.96 -16.91 -2.47
N VAL A 60 5.10 -17.60 -2.61
CA VAL A 60 6.08 -17.34 -3.67
C VAL A 60 5.46 -17.63 -5.05
N GLY A 61 4.77 -18.76 -5.21
CA GLY A 61 4.10 -19.12 -6.48
C GLY A 61 2.97 -18.15 -6.86
N SER A 62 2.34 -17.51 -5.87
CA SER A 62 1.26 -16.55 -6.06
C SER A 62 1.74 -15.09 -6.18
N ALA A 63 3.02 -14.80 -6.09
CA ALA A 63 3.58 -13.45 -6.00
C ALA A 63 3.10 -12.53 -7.16
N SER A 64 3.09 -13.03 -8.40
CA SER A 64 2.63 -12.27 -9.57
C SER A 64 1.14 -11.92 -9.50
N THR A 65 0.30 -12.87 -9.04
CA THR A 65 -1.14 -12.65 -8.88
C THR A 65 -1.43 -11.65 -7.76
N LEU A 66 -0.76 -11.80 -6.61
CA LEU A 66 -0.88 -10.90 -5.48
C LEU A 66 -0.43 -9.47 -5.85
N LEU A 67 0.68 -9.36 -6.59
CA LEU A 67 1.14 -8.08 -7.12
C LEU A 67 0.11 -7.46 -8.07
N GLY A 68 -0.55 -8.25 -8.92
CA GLY A 68 -1.60 -7.79 -9.83
C GLY A 68 -2.78 -7.17 -9.06
N ILE A 69 -3.27 -7.87 -8.05
CA ILE A 69 -4.36 -7.38 -7.19
C ILE A 69 -3.92 -6.10 -6.46
N ALA A 70 -2.73 -6.09 -5.87
CA ALA A 70 -2.17 -4.94 -5.15
C ALA A 70 -2.05 -3.71 -6.07
N THR A 71 -1.48 -3.88 -7.26
CA THR A 71 -1.30 -2.79 -8.25
C THR A 71 -2.65 -2.27 -8.75
N PHE A 72 -3.64 -3.16 -8.97
CA PHE A 72 -4.98 -2.75 -9.33
C PHE A 72 -5.63 -1.87 -8.24
N LEU A 73 -5.58 -2.31 -6.98
CA LEU A 73 -6.13 -1.55 -5.84
C LEU A 73 -5.46 -0.19 -5.70
N GLU A 74 -4.14 -0.14 -5.87
CA GLU A 74 -3.33 1.07 -5.77
C GLU A 74 -3.67 2.08 -6.87
N ILE A 75 -3.70 1.66 -8.13
CA ILE A 75 -4.00 2.54 -9.26
C ILE A 75 -5.48 2.96 -9.25
N ALA A 76 -6.41 2.02 -9.10
CA ALA A 76 -7.83 2.31 -9.06
C ALA A 76 -8.18 3.23 -7.90
N GLY A 77 -7.66 2.95 -6.70
CA GLY A 77 -7.83 3.79 -5.52
C GLY A 77 -7.26 5.20 -5.72
N GLY A 78 -6.04 5.30 -6.25
CA GLY A 78 -5.39 6.57 -6.56
C GLY A 78 -6.19 7.41 -7.57
N LEU A 79 -6.68 6.80 -8.64
CA LEU A 79 -7.52 7.47 -9.64
C LEU A 79 -8.84 7.97 -9.05
N LEU A 80 -9.52 7.16 -8.23
CA LEU A 80 -10.77 7.57 -7.58
C LEU A 80 -10.55 8.77 -6.66
N LEU A 81 -9.42 8.81 -5.94
CA LEU A 81 -9.06 9.95 -5.09
C LEU A 81 -8.74 11.18 -5.93
N LEU A 82 -7.91 11.05 -6.98
CA LEU A 82 -7.51 12.14 -7.86
C LEU A 82 -8.70 12.80 -8.52
N LEU A 83 -9.58 12.00 -9.10
CA LEU A 83 -10.79 12.48 -9.78
C LEU A 83 -11.86 12.98 -8.79
N GLY A 84 -11.74 12.63 -7.52
CA GLY A 84 -12.74 12.99 -6.50
C GLY A 84 -14.06 12.24 -6.63
N VAL A 85 -14.07 11.12 -7.35
CA VAL A 85 -15.23 10.26 -7.57
C VAL A 85 -15.20 9.11 -6.58
N LYS A 86 -16.31 8.88 -5.87
CA LYS A 86 -16.41 7.79 -4.88
C LYS A 86 -15.21 7.72 -3.93
N VAL A 87 -14.79 8.86 -3.39
CA VAL A 87 -13.57 9.02 -2.57
C VAL A 87 -13.43 7.98 -1.46
N ARG A 88 -14.55 7.57 -0.83
CA ARG A 88 -14.54 6.52 0.20
C ARG A 88 -14.08 5.17 -0.35
N TRP A 89 -14.55 4.78 -1.54
CA TRP A 89 -14.10 3.55 -2.19
C TRP A 89 -12.63 3.63 -2.59
N GLY A 90 -12.19 4.79 -3.09
CA GLY A 90 -10.77 5.02 -3.37
C GLY A 90 -9.90 4.87 -2.12
N ALA A 91 -10.32 5.47 -1.01
CA ALA A 91 -9.63 5.34 0.27
C ALA A 91 -9.62 3.89 0.79
N LEU A 92 -10.74 3.15 0.64
CA LEU A 92 -10.82 1.75 1.01
C LEU A 92 -9.86 0.89 0.18
N PHE A 93 -9.82 1.07 -1.14
CA PHE A 93 -8.89 0.32 -2.02
C PHE A 93 -7.44 0.56 -1.63
N LEU A 94 -7.09 1.83 -1.37
CA LEU A 94 -5.73 2.18 -0.94
C LEU A 94 -5.40 1.62 0.44
N LEU A 95 -6.35 1.55 1.38
CA LEU A 95 -6.14 0.92 2.69
C LEU A 95 -5.93 -0.59 2.55
N LEU A 96 -6.75 -1.28 1.73
CA LEU A 96 -6.61 -2.71 1.45
C LEU A 96 -5.26 -3.05 0.80
N PHE A 97 -4.69 -2.12 0.03
CA PHE A 97 -3.35 -2.22 -0.54
C PHE A 97 -2.28 -1.86 0.49
N LEU A 98 -2.37 -0.69 1.14
CA LEU A 98 -1.27 -0.11 1.91
C LEU A 98 -1.01 -0.83 3.24
N ILE A 99 -2.05 -1.32 3.91
CA ILE A 99 -1.88 -2.02 5.20
C ILE A 99 -1.06 -3.31 5.02
N PRO A 100 -1.45 -4.26 4.14
CA PRO A 100 -0.64 -5.46 3.92
C PRO A 100 0.76 -5.13 3.39
N THR A 101 0.87 -4.20 2.43
CA THR A 101 2.16 -3.81 1.87
C THR A 101 3.10 -3.25 2.93
N THR A 102 2.60 -2.44 3.86
CA THR A 102 3.41 -1.87 4.94
C THR A 102 3.93 -2.96 5.87
N ILE A 103 3.09 -3.93 6.24
CA ILE A 103 3.48 -5.04 7.10
C ILE A 103 4.50 -5.94 6.41
N VAL A 104 4.26 -6.30 5.15
CA VAL A 104 5.07 -7.27 4.41
C VAL A 104 6.43 -6.70 4.03
N PHE A 105 6.48 -5.48 3.48
CA PHE A 105 7.73 -4.91 2.95
C PHE A 105 8.53 -4.09 3.95
N HIS A 106 7.91 -3.60 5.02
CA HIS A 106 8.56 -2.72 5.99
C HIS A 106 8.55 -3.31 7.40
N ALA A 107 8.97 -4.57 7.48
CA ALA A 107 9.07 -5.36 8.71
C ALA A 107 10.31 -4.94 9.52
N PHE A 108 10.36 -3.70 10.00
CA PHE A 108 11.49 -3.12 10.73
C PHE A 108 11.90 -3.94 11.96
N TRP A 109 11.01 -4.76 12.49
CA TRP A 109 11.28 -5.63 13.64
C TRP A 109 12.23 -6.81 13.33
N PHE A 110 12.53 -7.07 12.06
CA PHE A 110 13.55 -8.02 11.64
C PHE A 110 14.91 -7.36 11.36
N GLU A 111 14.97 -6.03 11.39
CA GLU A 111 16.15 -5.27 11.01
C GLU A 111 16.94 -4.78 12.22
N ILE A 112 18.26 -4.56 12.03
CA ILE A 112 19.17 -4.00 13.03
C ILE A 112 19.97 -2.83 12.45
N GLY A 113 20.46 -1.96 13.32
CA GLY A 113 21.34 -0.85 12.94
C GLY A 113 20.71 0.13 11.94
N VAL A 114 21.39 0.41 10.83
CA VAL A 114 20.93 1.38 9.82
C VAL A 114 19.66 0.91 9.10
N GLY A 115 19.54 -0.40 8.86
CA GLY A 115 18.35 -1.00 8.26
C GLY A 115 17.10 -0.72 9.08
N LEU A 116 17.16 -0.90 10.39
CA LEU A 116 16.06 -0.59 11.32
C LEU A 116 15.55 0.84 11.16
N HIS A 117 16.43 1.83 11.15
CA HIS A 117 16.03 3.24 11.04
C HIS A 117 15.38 3.54 9.69
N LYS A 118 15.88 2.95 8.61
CA LYS A 118 15.34 3.11 7.26
C LYS A 118 13.93 2.52 7.17
N GLU A 119 13.76 1.26 7.55
CA GLU A 119 12.47 0.57 7.46
C GLU A 119 11.42 1.15 8.42
N LEU A 120 11.82 1.51 9.65
CA LEU A 120 10.97 2.21 10.59
C LEU A 120 10.49 3.56 10.04
N GLY A 121 11.36 4.33 9.39
CA GLY A 121 10.99 5.60 8.75
C GLY A 121 9.93 5.43 7.67
N VAL A 122 10.07 4.41 6.82
CA VAL A 122 9.06 4.10 5.79
C VAL A 122 7.76 3.59 6.41
N PHE A 123 7.84 2.72 7.42
CA PHE A 123 6.69 2.22 8.17
C PHE A 123 5.87 3.38 8.78
N LEU A 124 6.52 4.31 9.47
CA LEU A 124 5.86 5.48 10.09
C LEU A 124 5.24 6.41 9.03
N LYS A 125 5.91 6.64 7.90
CA LYS A 125 5.34 7.38 6.77
C LYS A 125 4.06 6.70 6.25
N ASN A 126 4.08 5.39 6.06
CA ASN A 126 2.91 4.65 5.61
C ASN A 126 1.79 4.67 6.66
N LEU A 127 2.13 4.63 7.95
CA LEU A 127 1.15 4.78 9.03
C LEU A 127 0.44 6.15 8.98
N ALA A 128 1.17 7.22 8.68
CA ALA A 128 0.59 8.55 8.47
C ALA A 128 -0.35 8.58 7.24
N LEU A 129 0.02 7.91 6.14
CA LEU A 129 -0.85 7.77 4.96
C LEU A 129 -2.12 6.96 5.28
N ILE A 130 -2.00 5.88 6.05
CA ILE A 130 -3.14 5.09 6.53
C ILE A 130 -4.08 5.99 7.35
N GLY A 131 -3.55 6.80 8.26
CA GLY A 131 -4.36 7.77 9.03
C GLY A 131 -5.12 8.74 8.14
N ALA A 132 -4.47 9.30 7.10
CA ALA A 132 -5.11 10.19 6.14
C ALA A 132 -6.21 9.47 5.33
N LEU A 133 -5.98 8.24 4.91
CA LEU A 133 -6.97 7.42 4.17
C LEU A 133 -8.16 7.04 5.07
N LEU A 134 -7.94 6.70 6.33
CA LEU A 134 -9.00 6.44 7.30
C LEU A 134 -9.86 7.69 7.49
N TYR A 135 -9.27 8.87 7.59
CA TYR A 135 -10.02 10.12 7.65
C TYR A 135 -10.89 10.33 6.40
N LEU A 136 -10.39 10.02 5.21
CA LEU A 136 -11.17 10.10 3.96
C LEU A 136 -12.29 9.05 3.90
N LEU A 137 -12.08 7.87 4.49
CA LEU A 137 -13.06 6.79 4.50
C LEU A 137 -14.24 7.11 5.42
N VAL A 138 -13.98 7.55 6.67
CA VAL A 138 -15.00 7.71 7.72
C VAL A 138 -15.40 9.16 7.96
N GLY A 139 -14.55 10.12 7.60
CA GLY A 139 -14.74 11.53 7.85
C GLY A 139 -15.91 12.14 7.08
N PRO A 140 -16.35 13.34 7.49
CA PRO A 140 -17.41 14.07 6.80
C PRO A 140 -16.96 14.39 5.37
N GLN A 141 -17.76 14.00 4.37
CA GLN A 141 -17.48 14.33 2.98
C GLN A 141 -17.81 15.80 2.74
N PRO A 142 -16.83 16.64 2.41
CA PRO A 142 -17.03 18.09 2.33
C PRO A 142 -17.93 18.53 1.18
N TYR A 143 -18.43 17.62 0.35
CA TYR A 143 -19.29 17.98 -0.76
C TYR A 143 -20.13 16.80 -1.28
N ARG A 144 -21.37 16.67 -0.78
CA ARG A 144 -22.47 16.24 -1.64
C ARG A 144 -23.04 17.51 -2.26
N ALA A 145 -22.90 17.68 -3.58
CA ALA A 145 -23.73 18.64 -4.29
C ALA A 145 -25.18 18.22 -3.99
N SER A 146 -25.91 19.04 -3.24
CA SER A 146 -27.36 18.93 -3.16
C SER A 146 -27.87 19.06 -4.60
N LYS A 147 -28.50 18.02 -5.12
CA LYS A 147 -29.33 18.12 -6.32
C LYS A 147 -30.54 19.00 -6.02
#